data_7850808107f2a1b1704387dc7c0a1dae
#
_entry.id   7850808107f2a1b1704387dc7c0a1dae
#
_cell.length_a   1.000
_cell.length_b   1.000
_cell.length_c   1.000
_cell.angle_alpha   90.00
_cell.angle_beta   90.00
_cell.angle_gamma   90.00
#
_symmetry.space_group_name_H-M   'P 1'
#
loop_
_entity.id
_entity.type
_entity.pdbx_description
1 polymer ?
#
loop_
_entity_poly.entity_id
_entity_poly.type
_entity_poly.pdbx_seq_one_letter_code
_entity_poly.pdbx_strand_id
1 'polypeptide(L)'
;MSSWAKVIIGDSRKMVEIEDKSIDLVITSPPYWYIKDYGVEGQIGYGQSLHEYLKDLYRVWKECYRVLKLGRRLCINVGDQFARSIIYGRYKVIPLHAEFIAQCEDIGFDYMGSIIWQKKTTMNTTGGANVMGSYPYPPNGIIEIDYEFILVFKKPGKGTKVSKELKERSKLTKEEWKEYFSGHWHFGGARQIEHEAMFPEELPKRLIRMYTFVGDVVLDPFLGSGTTIKVALDLNRNAVGYEINERFLGVVKNKLRLEQNLLRFSDNIQIMRRKASIDIDEIGYVPRIKDAEPRIDPQKFNFKNDRLYRVVDIIDEYTIKLNTGLLIKFLGVKITKREDALEYLQEYILKKEVYLRFDNGSVLDENTLKAYVYLKNKIFVNAYLIKSGMAKADRTEVYKYKTKFIGLEKRRNDGKGMDIKHGNK
;
A
#
# COMPACT_ATOMS: atom_id res chain seq x y z
N MET A 1 11.32 -34.35 -16.19
CA MET A 1 10.33 -34.36 -15.09
C MET A 1 9.41 -33.15 -15.30
N SER A 2 8.13 -33.33 -15.18
CA SER A 2 7.16 -32.21 -15.23
C SER A 2 7.31 -31.36 -13.98
N SER A 3 7.21 -30.04 -14.11
CA SER A 3 7.23 -29.11 -12.97
C SER A 3 5.96 -29.26 -12.14
N TRP A 4 6.03 -29.00 -10.84
CA TRP A 4 4.91 -29.07 -9.91
C TRP A 4 4.76 -27.77 -9.12
N ALA A 5 3.56 -27.53 -8.58
CA ALA A 5 3.31 -26.43 -7.66
C ALA A 5 2.44 -26.84 -6.48
N LYS A 6 2.63 -26.16 -5.35
CA LYS A 6 1.82 -26.28 -4.15
C LYS A 6 1.31 -24.89 -3.74
N VAL A 7 0.00 -24.75 -3.67
CA VAL A 7 -0.68 -23.56 -3.15
C VAL A 7 -1.21 -23.89 -1.76
N ILE A 8 -0.79 -23.14 -0.75
CA ILE A 8 -1.17 -23.35 0.64
C ILE A 8 -2.02 -22.16 1.10
N ILE A 9 -3.30 -22.44 1.39
CA ILE A 9 -4.16 -21.46 2.04
C ILE A 9 -3.83 -21.50 3.54
N GLY A 10 -3.12 -20.47 4.02
CA GLY A 10 -2.60 -20.42 5.38
C GLY A 10 -1.69 -19.23 5.64
N ASP A 11 -1.30 -19.08 6.88
CA ASP A 11 -0.47 -17.98 7.37
C ASP A 11 1.01 -18.29 7.23
N SER A 12 1.74 -17.46 6.49
CA SER A 12 3.17 -17.61 6.23
C SER A 12 4.09 -17.23 7.39
N ARG A 13 3.53 -16.68 8.48
CA ARG A 13 4.30 -16.46 9.73
C ARG A 13 4.81 -17.76 10.34
N LYS A 14 4.26 -18.90 9.95
CA LYS A 14 4.73 -20.24 10.30
C LYS A 14 4.46 -21.21 9.16
N MET A 15 5.50 -21.71 8.51
CA MET A 15 5.43 -22.51 7.28
C MET A 15 5.65 -24.01 7.56
N VAL A 16 4.79 -24.60 8.39
CA VAL A 16 4.93 -26.00 8.85
C VAL A 16 4.84 -27.02 7.71
N GLU A 17 4.25 -26.67 6.58
CA GLU A 17 4.12 -27.53 5.42
C GLU A 17 5.39 -27.59 4.53
N ILE A 18 6.42 -26.82 4.88
CA ILE A 18 7.69 -26.77 4.16
C ILE A 18 8.83 -27.21 5.08
N GLU A 19 9.58 -28.18 4.59
CA GLU A 19 10.75 -28.70 5.28
C GLU A 19 11.90 -27.68 5.32
N ASP A 20 12.76 -27.78 6.33
CA ASP A 20 13.96 -26.97 6.44
C ASP A 20 14.86 -27.18 5.21
N LYS A 21 15.46 -26.09 4.75
CA LYS A 21 16.46 -26.13 3.65
C LYS A 21 15.96 -26.88 2.40
N SER A 22 14.68 -26.72 2.05
CA SER A 22 14.06 -27.35 0.87
C SER A 22 13.87 -26.38 -0.31
N ILE A 23 13.88 -25.06 -0.07
CA ILE A 23 13.62 -23.99 -1.04
C ILE A 23 14.92 -23.46 -1.64
N ASP A 24 14.90 -23.18 -2.95
CA ASP A 24 16.07 -22.66 -3.67
C ASP A 24 16.03 -21.13 -3.86
N LEU A 25 14.85 -20.54 -3.92
CA LEU A 25 14.67 -19.09 -4.07
C LEU A 25 13.37 -18.64 -3.39
N VAL A 26 13.42 -17.56 -2.65
CA VAL A 26 12.22 -16.86 -2.19
C VAL A 26 12.09 -15.55 -2.95
N ILE A 27 10.90 -15.30 -3.53
CA ILE A 27 10.53 -14.02 -4.17
C ILE A 27 9.22 -13.59 -3.59
N THR A 28 9.14 -12.34 -3.11
CA THR A 28 7.90 -11.85 -2.53
C THR A 28 7.79 -10.34 -2.54
N SER A 29 6.55 -9.86 -2.42
CA SER A 29 6.21 -8.49 -2.08
C SER A 29 5.23 -8.54 -0.90
N PRO A 30 5.63 -8.11 0.29
CA PRO A 30 4.77 -8.17 1.46
C PRO A 30 3.55 -7.26 1.31
N PRO A 31 2.45 -7.54 2.05
CA PRO A 31 1.30 -6.65 2.06
C PRO A 31 1.71 -5.27 2.56
N TYR A 32 1.12 -4.21 1.99
CA TYR A 32 1.39 -2.84 2.43
C TYR A 32 0.77 -2.56 3.80
N TRP A 33 1.51 -1.89 4.66
CA TRP A 33 1.00 -1.43 5.94
C TRP A 33 -0.11 -0.40 5.76
N TYR A 34 -1.28 -0.64 6.35
CA TYR A 34 -2.47 0.24 6.37
C TYR A 34 -3.07 0.67 5.03
N ILE A 35 -2.52 0.29 3.87
CA ILE A 35 -3.05 0.73 2.58
C ILE A 35 -4.24 -0.12 2.15
N LYS A 36 -4.23 -1.42 2.46
CA LYS A 36 -5.22 -2.36 1.93
C LYS A 36 -5.75 -3.29 2.99
N ASP A 37 -7.09 -3.32 3.08
CA ASP A 37 -7.82 -4.37 3.79
C ASP A 37 -8.09 -5.52 2.82
N TYR A 38 -7.54 -6.69 3.13
CA TYR A 38 -7.77 -7.92 2.36
C TYR A 38 -9.01 -8.68 2.87
N GLY A 39 -9.68 -8.20 3.93
CA GLY A 39 -10.92 -8.73 4.46
C GLY A 39 -10.78 -10.09 5.15
N VAL A 40 -9.62 -10.38 5.74
CA VAL A 40 -9.33 -11.63 6.46
C VAL A 40 -8.78 -11.31 7.84
N GLU A 41 -9.31 -11.98 8.84
CA GLU A 41 -8.80 -11.88 10.20
C GLU A 41 -7.34 -12.37 10.27
N GLY A 42 -6.51 -11.69 11.05
CA GLY A 42 -5.09 -12.02 11.18
C GLY A 42 -4.20 -11.61 10.00
N GLN A 43 -4.73 -10.89 9.01
CA GLN A 43 -3.90 -10.34 7.93
C GLN A 43 -2.81 -9.42 8.47
N ILE A 44 -1.63 -9.47 7.84
CA ILE A 44 -0.52 -8.58 8.16
C ILE A 44 -0.76 -7.21 7.55
N GLY A 45 -0.59 -6.14 8.34
CA GLY A 45 -0.54 -4.75 7.89
C GLY A 45 -1.78 -3.93 8.20
N TYR A 46 -2.99 -4.41 7.95
CA TYR A 46 -4.20 -3.64 8.19
C TYR A 46 -4.64 -3.77 9.66
N GLY A 47 -4.88 -2.64 10.32
CA GLY A 47 -5.28 -2.61 11.73
C GLY A 47 -4.13 -2.73 12.74
N GLN A 48 -2.90 -2.88 12.27
CA GLN A 48 -1.71 -3.00 13.12
C GLN A 48 -0.98 -1.66 13.25
N SER A 49 -0.32 -1.41 14.38
CA SER A 49 0.74 -0.41 14.47
C SER A 49 1.87 -0.74 13.50
N LEU A 50 2.70 0.24 13.16
CA LEU A 50 3.86 -0.01 12.30
C LEU A 50 4.79 -1.07 12.90
N HIS A 51 5.00 -1.02 14.22
CA HIS A 51 5.89 -1.97 14.88
C HIS A 51 5.30 -3.39 14.96
N GLU A 52 3.99 -3.56 15.13
CA GLU A 52 3.34 -4.88 15.04
C GLU A 52 3.46 -5.48 13.64
N TYR A 53 3.17 -4.67 12.61
CA TYR A 53 3.36 -5.06 11.21
C TYR A 53 4.78 -5.53 10.92
N LEU A 54 5.79 -4.77 11.37
CA LEU A 54 7.20 -5.11 11.17
C LEU A 54 7.62 -6.37 11.93
N LYS A 55 7.09 -6.59 13.15
CA LYS A 55 7.31 -7.82 13.90
C LYS A 55 6.71 -9.04 13.21
N ASP A 56 5.53 -8.90 12.61
CA ASP A 56 4.91 -9.99 11.85
C ASP A 56 5.72 -10.34 10.59
N LEU A 57 6.24 -9.35 9.88
CA LEU A 57 7.12 -9.59 8.75
C LEU A 57 8.45 -10.24 9.16
N TYR A 58 9.01 -9.85 10.31
CA TYR A 58 10.20 -10.50 10.84
C TYR A 58 9.99 -12.01 11.04
N ARG A 59 8.79 -12.44 11.51
CA ARG A 59 8.43 -13.87 11.63
C ARG A 59 8.46 -14.56 10.27
N VAL A 60 7.90 -13.90 9.24
CA VAL A 60 7.93 -14.45 7.88
C VAL A 60 9.35 -14.58 7.36
N TRP A 61 10.22 -13.58 7.61
CA TRP A 61 11.62 -13.65 7.20
C TRP A 61 12.39 -14.76 7.91
N LYS A 62 12.09 -15.03 9.20
CA LYS A 62 12.65 -16.18 9.94
C LYS A 62 12.26 -17.51 9.27
N GLU A 63 11.00 -17.68 8.91
CA GLU A 63 10.55 -18.86 8.21
C GLU A 63 11.20 -19.00 6.82
N CYS A 64 11.31 -17.89 6.07
CA CYS A 64 12.07 -17.88 4.81
C CYS A 64 13.53 -18.32 5.02
N TYR A 65 14.17 -17.86 6.10
CA TYR A 65 15.53 -18.31 6.44
C TYR A 65 15.57 -19.80 6.75
N ARG A 66 14.64 -20.33 7.54
CA ARG A 66 14.57 -21.74 7.90
C ARG A 66 14.47 -22.63 6.66
N VAL A 67 13.49 -22.33 5.78
CA VAL A 67 13.19 -23.19 4.61
C VAL A 67 14.18 -23.04 3.46
N LEU A 68 14.91 -21.93 3.39
CA LEU A 68 15.87 -21.68 2.30
C LEU A 68 17.12 -22.53 2.45
N LYS A 69 17.60 -23.14 1.38
CA LYS A 69 18.86 -23.87 1.32
C LYS A 69 20.06 -22.93 1.53
N LEU A 70 21.18 -23.48 1.99
CA LEU A 70 22.42 -22.70 2.14
C LEU A 70 22.91 -22.16 0.79
N GLY A 71 23.41 -20.92 0.80
CA GLY A 71 23.93 -20.24 -0.38
C GLY A 71 22.86 -19.67 -1.33
N ARG A 72 21.59 -19.89 -1.04
CA ARG A 72 20.45 -19.46 -1.86
C ARG A 72 19.94 -18.06 -1.50
N ARG A 73 18.97 -17.54 -2.23
CA ARG A 73 18.56 -16.13 -2.20
C ARG A 73 17.13 -15.92 -1.70
N LEU A 74 16.97 -14.83 -0.95
CA LEU A 74 15.69 -14.19 -0.66
C LEU A 74 15.66 -12.86 -1.41
N CYS A 75 14.60 -12.60 -2.20
CA CYS A 75 14.37 -11.37 -2.92
C CYS A 75 13.05 -10.74 -2.45
N ILE A 76 13.10 -9.53 -1.90
CA ILE A 76 11.93 -8.80 -1.39
C ILE A 76 11.72 -7.55 -2.22
N ASN A 77 10.57 -7.46 -2.89
CA ASN A 77 10.13 -6.22 -3.55
C ASN A 77 9.36 -5.35 -2.56
N VAL A 78 9.83 -4.14 -2.31
CA VAL A 78 9.23 -3.21 -1.35
C VAL A 78 9.38 -1.76 -1.79
N GLY A 79 8.30 -0.99 -1.66
CA GLY A 79 8.34 0.47 -1.76
C GLY A 79 8.29 1.11 -0.38
N ASP A 80 9.01 2.22 -0.22
CA ASP A 80 8.85 3.08 0.96
C ASP A 80 7.47 3.73 0.96
N GLN A 81 6.93 3.99 2.13
CA GLN A 81 5.55 4.42 2.27
C GLN A 81 5.45 5.83 2.84
N PHE A 82 4.62 6.67 2.21
CA PHE A 82 4.31 7.98 2.74
C PHE A 82 3.40 7.90 3.98
N ALA A 83 3.87 8.46 5.10
CA ALA A 83 3.03 8.77 6.24
C ALA A 83 2.30 10.10 5.94
N ARG A 84 0.98 10.03 5.75
CA ARG A 84 0.17 11.21 5.40
C ARG A 84 0.04 12.16 6.59
N SER A 85 0.34 13.45 6.37
CA SER A 85 0.30 14.48 7.42
C SER A 85 -1.05 14.59 8.12
N ILE A 86 -2.14 14.28 7.43
CA ILE A 86 -3.50 14.28 7.97
C ILE A 86 -3.70 13.23 9.09
N ILE A 87 -3.01 12.10 9.02
CA ILE A 87 -3.07 11.06 10.06
C ILE A 87 -1.99 11.31 11.12
N TYR A 88 -0.77 11.62 10.67
CA TYR A 88 0.42 11.63 11.52
C TYR A 88 0.80 13.03 12.02
N GLY A 89 0.07 14.06 11.62
CA GLY A 89 0.36 15.45 11.98
C GLY A 89 1.66 16.00 11.37
N ARG A 90 2.37 15.22 10.60
CA ARG A 90 3.57 15.59 9.86
C ARG A 90 3.73 14.76 8.60
N TYR A 91 4.44 15.30 7.63
CA TYR A 91 4.82 14.59 6.43
C TYR A 91 6.12 13.80 6.68
N LYS A 92 6.12 12.51 6.39
CA LYS A 92 7.34 11.69 6.48
C LYS A 92 7.25 10.51 5.51
N VAL A 93 8.40 9.99 5.13
CA VAL A 93 8.53 8.69 4.45
C VAL A 93 8.93 7.65 5.47
N ILE A 94 8.28 6.51 5.46
CA ILE A 94 8.60 5.34 6.27
C ILE A 94 9.55 4.48 5.45
N PRO A 95 10.83 4.36 5.86
CA PRO A 95 11.85 3.66 5.09
C PRO A 95 11.78 2.14 5.32
N LEU A 96 10.75 1.49 4.76
CA LEU A 96 10.50 0.06 4.94
C LEU A 96 11.66 -0.79 4.42
N HIS A 97 12.28 -0.37 3.30
CA HIS A 97 13.44 -1.08 2.75
C HIS A 97 14.60 -1.18 3.75
N ALA A 98 14.89 -0.09 4.48
CA ALA A 98 15.97 -0.06 5.46
C ALA A 98 15.68 -0.99 6.66
N GLU A 99 14.42 -1.01 7.12
CA GLU A 99 14.01 -1.90 8.19
C GLU A 99 14.10 -3.37 7.78
N PHE A 100 13.68 -3.71 6.55
CA PHE A 100 13.78 -5.10 6.07
C PHE A 100 15.22 -5.56 5.92
N ILE A 101 16.15 -4.66 5.55
CA ILE A 101 17.58 -4.96 5.54
C ILE A 101 18.04 -5.30 6.97
N ALA A 102 17.73 -4.45 7.95
CA ALA A 102 18.10 -4.67 9.34
C ALA A 102 17.51 -5.98 9.90
N GLN A 103 16.24 -6.28 9.59
CA GLN A 103 15.57 -7.52 9.99
C GLN A 103 16.24 -8.78 9.42
N CYS A 104 16.51 -8.76 8.13
CA CYS A 104 17.12 -9.91 7.47
C CYS A 104 18.56 -10.17 7.94
N GLU A 105 19.34 -9.11 8.17
CA GLU A 105 20.69 -9.25 8.73
C GLU A 105 20.66 -9.76 10.18
N ASP A 106 19.70 -9.27 11.00
CA ASP A 106 19.50 -9.76 12.38
C ASP A 106 19.16 -11.26 12.42
N ILE A 107 18.41 -11.75 11.44
CA ILE A 107 18.08 -13.19 11.27
C ILE A 107 19.28 -14.02 10.84
N GLY A 108 20.28 -13.42 10.18
CA GLY A 108 21.49 -14.09 9.71
C GLY A 108 21.65 -14.19 8.21
N PHE A 109 20.87 -13.46 7.41
CA PHE A 109 21.13 -13.28 5.99
C PHE A 109 22.29 -12.30 5.74
N ASP A 110 23.02 -12.47 4.64
CA ASP A 110 23.93 -11.47 4.10
C ASP A 110 23.16 -10.58 3.12
N TYR A 111 23.17 -9.27 3.32
CA TYR A 111 22.64 -8.34 2.32
C TYR A 111 23.57 -8.25 1.11
N MET A 112 23.03 -8.49 -0.08
CA MET A 112 23.78 -8.57 -1.33
C MET A 112 23.62 -7.33 -2.24
N GLY A 113 22.85 -6.36 -1.81
CA GLY A 113 22.50 -5.16 -2.57
C GLY A 113 21.02 -5.09 -2.93
N SER A 114 20.64 -4.02 -3.58
CA SER A 114 19.29 -3.81 -4.10
C SER A 114 19.30 -3.43 -5.57
N ILE A 115 18.23 -3.78 -6.26
CA ILE A 115 17.92 -3.27 -7.59
C ILE A 115 16.83 -2.23 -7.42
N ILE A 116 17.00 -1.06 -8.02
CA ILE A 116 15.99 0.00 -8.08
C ILE A 116 15.08 -0.30 -9.27
N TRP A 117 13.84 -0.66 -9.00
CA TRP A 117 12.85 -0.83 -10.04
C TRP A 117 12.05 0.45 -10.23
N GLN A 118 12.39 1.22 -11.28
CA GLN A 118 11.65 2.41 -11.67
C GLN A 118 10.39 2.00 -12.44
N LYS A 119 9.24 2.28 -11.85
CA LYS A 119 7.94 2.01 -12.47
C LYS A 119 7.65 3.08 -13.50
N LYS A 120 7.72 2.75 -14.79
CA LYS A 120 7.18 3.61 -15.85
C LYS A 120 5.65 3.58 -15.76
N THR A 121 5.08 4.48 -15.01
CA THR A 121 3.63 4.59 -14.85
C THR A 121 3.18 6.01 -15.18
N THR A 122 2.03 6.13 -15.83
CA THR A 122 1.31 7.40 -16.01
C THR A 122 0.47 7.75 -14.78
N MET A 123 0.41 6.86 -13.81
CA MET A 123 -0.31 7.06 -12.55
C MET A 123 0.61 7.66 -11.49
N ASN A 124 0.11 8.62 -10.75
CA ASN A 124 0.78 9.20 -9.60
C ASN A 124 1.09 8.13 -8.54
N THR A 125 2.35 7.77 -8.40
CA THR A 125 2.85 6.77 -7.43
C THR A 125 2.66 7.21 -5.98
N THR A 126 2.42 8.49 -5.74
CA THR A 126 2.13 9.08 -4.42
C THR A 126 0.66 8.98 -3.98
N GLY A 127 -0.10 8.04 -4.54
CA GLY A 127 -1.50 7.80 -4.16
C GLY A 127 -2.47 8.83 -4.72
N GLY A 128 -2.21 9.34 -5.92
CA GLY A 128 -3.14 10.20 -6.66
C GLY A 128 -3.08 11.68 -6.29
N ALA A 129 -2.16 12.09 -5.42
CA ALA A 129 -1.90 13.50 -5.15
C ALA A 129 -0.76 13.99 -6.03
N ASN A 130 -0.93 15.12 -6.72
CA ASN A 130 0.20 15.91 -7.21
C ASN A 130 0.93 16.49 -6.00
N VAL A 131 1.86 15.72 -5.46
CA VAL A 131 2.58 16.09 -4.24
C VAL A 131 3.78 16.93 -4.67
N MET A 132 3.54 18.21 -4.94
CA MET A 132 4.59 19.16 -5.28
C MET A 132 5.12 19.89 -4.04
N GLY A 133 4.61 19.56 -2.85
CA GLY A 133 4.98 20.23 -1.62
C GLY A 133 4.63 21.70 -1.63
N SER A 134 5.62 22.55 -1.39
CA SER A 134 5.47 24.01 -1.36
C SER A 134 5.63 24.68 -2.72
N TYR A 135 5.55 23.95 -3.84
CA TYR A 135 5.70 24.55 -5.16
C TYR A 135 4.91 25.87 -5.28
N PRO A 136 5.48 26.96 -5.83
CA PRO A 136 6.81 27.06 -6.43
C PRO A 136 7.94 27.43 -5.43
N TYR A 137 7.68 27.40 -4.14
CA TYR A 137 8.59 27.89 -3.12
C TYR A 137 9.36 26.75 -2.44
N PRO A 138 10.69 26.60 -2.67
CA PRO A 138 11.53 25.73 -1.85
C PRO A 138 11.61 26.30 -0.42
N PRO A 139 11.95 25.57 0.66
CA PRO A 139 12.62 24.26 0.66
C PRO A 139 11.68 23.04 0.91
N ASN A 140 10.38 23.22 0.98
CA ASN A 140 9.44 22.16 1.35
C ASN A 140 8.93 21.34 0.14
N GLY A 141 9.73 21.22 -0.90
CA GLY A 141 9.48 20.31 -2.01
C GLY A 141 9.46 18.86 -1.56
N ILE A 142 8.63 18.04 -2.19
CA ILE A 142 8.48 16.62 -1.86
C ILE A 142 9.08 15.80 -2.99
N ILE A 143 9.96 14.84 -2.62
CA ILE A 143 10.56 13.92 -3.57
C ILE A 143 9.49 12.92 -3.99
N GLU A 144 9.29 12.74 -5.30
CA GLU A 144 8.42 11.70 -5.85
C GLU A 144 9.09 10.34 -5.70
N ILE A 145 8.35 9.36 -5.16
CA ILE A 145 8.81 7.97 -5.06
C ILE A 145 8.16 7.20 -6.21
N ASP A 146 8.82 7.19 -7.37
CA ASP A 146 8.39 6.51 -8.59
C ASP A 146 9.08 5.14 -8.79
N TYR A 147 9.71 4.64 -7.73
CA TYR A 147 10.49 3.41 -7.71
C TYR A 147 10.16 2.53 -6.51
N GLU A 148 10.52 1.25 -6.62
CA GLU A 148 10.56 0.30 -5.51
C GLU A 148 11.95 -0.35 -5.45
N PHE A 149 12.26 -0.92 -4.29
CA PHE A 149 13.49 -1.67 -4.06
C PHE A 149 13.23 -3.16 -4.23
N ILE A 150 14.11 -3.85 -4.93
CA ILE A 150 14.22 -5.31 -4.90
C ILE A 150 15.45 -5.64 -4.07
N LEU A 151 15.22 -5.94 -2.78
CA LEU A 151 16.27 -6.27 -1.84
C LEU A 151 16.71 -7.71 -2.05
N VAL A 152 18.00 -7.93 -2.22
CA VAL A 152 18.57 -9.26 -2.45
C VAL A 152 19.40 -9.69 -1.25
N PHE A 153 19.06 -10.83 -0.68
CA PHE A 153 19.75 -11.43 0.45
C PHE A 153 20.25 -12.82 0.12
N LYS A 154 21.29 -13.25 0.81
CA LYS A 154 21.86 -14.60 0.70
C LYS A 154 21.87 -15.29 2.04
N LYS A 155 21.36 -16.51 2.13
CA LYS A 155 21.60 -17.37 3.29
C LYS A 155 23.05 -17.85 3.26
N PRO A 156 23.88 -17.57 4.27
CA PRO A 156 25.27 -17.99 4.31
C PRO A 156 25.45 -19.50 4.12
N GLY A 157 26.59 -19.89 3.60
CA GLY A 157 26.96 -21.29 3.43
C GLY A 157 27.22 -21.70 1.97
N LYS A 158 27.70 -22.91 1.79
CA LYS A 158 28.00 -23.49 0.47
C LYS A 158 26.75 -24.15 -0.11
N GLY A 159 26.36 -23.75 -1.31
CA GLY A 159 25.26 -24.39 -2.05
C GLY A 159 25.61 -25.78 -2.54
N THR A 160 24.60 -26.56 -2.92
CA THR A 160 24.77 -27.91 -3.49
C THR A 160 25.49 -27.86 -4.85
N LYS A 161 26.36 -28.83 -5.10
CA LYS A 161 26.99 -28.96 -6.42
C LYS A 161 25.94 -29.29 -7.48
N VAL A 162 26.00 -28.61 -8.61
CA VAL A 162 25.06 -28.73 -9.73
C VAL A 162 25.80 -29.35 -10.92
N SER A 163 25.16 -30.28 -11.64
CA SER A 163 25.71 -30.92 -12.81
C SER A 163 26.02 -29.91 -13.94
N LYS A 164 26.97 -30.24 -14.81
CA LYS A 164 27.32 -29.42 -15.97
C LYS A 164 26.12 -29.24 -16.91
N GLU A 165 25.39 -30.34 -17.15
CA GLU A 165 24.18 -30.32 -17.98
C GLU A 165 23.13 -29.36 -17.47
N LEU A 166 22.83 -29.39 -16.16
CA LEU A 166 21.83 -28.51 -15.56
C LEU A 166 22.27 -27.03 -15.62
N LYS A 167 23.56 -26.76 -15.48
CA LYS A 167 24.13 -25.42 -15.67
C LYS A 167 23.90 -24.92 -17.10
N GLU A 168 24.18 -25.75 -18.11
CA GLU A 168 23.98 -25.39 -19.52
C GLU A 168 22.50 -25.12 -19.84
N ARG A 169 21.58 -25.92 -19.31
CA ARG A 169 20.13 -25.73 -19.50
C ARG A 169 19.60 -24.48 -18.83
N SER A 170 20.29 -23.93 -17.85
CA SER A 170 19.85 -22.81 -17.03
C SER A 170 20.62 -21.51 -17.32
N LYS A 171 21.59 -21.55 -18.22
CA LYS A 171 22.45 -20.40 -18.51
C LYS A 171 21.67 -19.20 -19.04
N LEU A 172 22.14 -18.03 -18.71
CA LEU A 172 21.71 -16.76 -19.27
C LEU A 172 22.53 -16.42 -20.52
N THR A 173 21.94 -15.69 -21.45
CA THR A 173 22.73 -15.05 -22.51
C THR A 173 23.54 -13.88 -21.92
N LYS A 174 24.50 -13.36 -22.68
CA LYS A 174 25.30 -12.20 -22.25
C LYS A 174 24.45 -10.94 -22.09
N GLU A 175 23.45 -10.80 -22.95
CA GLU A 175 22.48 -9.69 -22.95
C GLU A 175 21.57 -9.77 -21.73
N GLU A 176 20.96 -10.94 -21.46
CA GLU A 176 20.16 -11.19 -20.26
C GLU A 176 20.99 -10.93 -18.99
N TRP A 177 22.25 -11.39 -18.95
CA TRP A 177 23.12 -11.16 -17.79
C TRP A 177 23.31 -9.66 -17.52
N LYS A 178 23.65 -8.87 -18.56
CA LYS A 178 23.86 -7.42 -18.43
C LYS A 178 22.59 -6.70 -18.02
N GLU A 179 21.44 -7.10 -18.55
CA GLU A 179 20.15 -6.49 -18.26
C GLU A 179 19.66 -6.85 -16.84
N TYR A 180 19.71 -8.13 -16.47
CA TYR A 180 19.13 -8.59 -15.22
C TYR A 180 19.98 -8.23 -14.00
N PHE A 181 21.29 -8.29 -14.09
CA PHE A 181 22.20 -7.89 -13.01
C PHE A 181 22.52 -6.37 -12.99
N SER A 182 21.76 -5.56 -13.76
CA SER A 182 21.82 -4.12 -13.64
C SER A 182 21.22 -3.65 -12.30
N GLY A 183 21.84 -2.62 -11.69
CA GLY A 183 21.32 -2.00 -10.46
C GLY A 183 20.01 -1.22 -10.65
N HIS A 184 19.55 -1.03 -11.90
CA HIS A 184 18.32 -0.31 -12.21
C HIS A 184 17.53 -1.08 -13.26
N TRP A 185 16.23 -1.28 -12.98
CA TRP A 185 15.27 -1.85 -13.92
C TRP A 185 14.22 -0.83 -14.31
N HIS A 186 13.90 -0.78 -15.61
CA HIS A 186 12.97 0.18 -16.21
C HIS A 186 11.88 -0.56 -16.99
N PHE A 187 10.84 -1.04 -16.31
CA PHE A 187 9.66 -1.62 -16.97
C PHE A 187 8.38 -1.26 -16.22
N GLY A 188 7.26 -1.29 -16.94
CA GLY A 188 5.96 -0.90 -16.38
C GLY A 188 5.47 -1.85 -15.29
N GLY A 189 4.69 -1.33 -14.34
CA GLY A 189 3.93 -2.12 -13.40
C GLY A 189 2.85 -2.99 -14.09
N ALA A 190 2.26 -3.93 -13.36
CA ALA A 190 1.13 -4.70 -13.85
C ALA A 190 -0.08 -3.78 -14.14
N ARG A 191 -0.81 -4.02 -15.23
CA ARG A 191 -2.09 -3.36 -15.45
C ARG A 191 -3.09 -3.87 -14.42
N GLN A 192 -3.71 -2.94 -13.69
CA GLN A 192 -4.74 -3.24 -12.69
C GLN A 192 -6.08 -3.51 -13.41
N ILE A 193 -6.29 -4.74 -13.89
CA ILE A 193 -7.55 -5.09 -14.56
C ILE A 193 -8.55 -5.69 -13.57
N GLU A 194 -8.11 -6.48 -12.58
CA GLU A 194 -9.00 -7.13 -11.60
C GLU A 194 -8.48 -7.15 -10.14
N HIS A 195 -7.18 -6.92 -9.90
CA HIS A 195 -6.58 -6.92 -8.57
C HIS A 195 -5.55 -5.81 -8.41
N GLU A 196 -5.70 -5.03 -7.35
CA GLU A 196 -4.75 -4.02 -6.92
C GLU A 196 -3.52 -4.69 -6.30
N ALA A 197 -2.31 -4.15 -6.55
CA ALA A 197 -1.02 -4.53 -5.92
C ALA A 197 -0.34 -5.83 -6.42
N MET A 198 -0.44 -6.13 -7.72
CA MET A 198 0.37 -7.20 -8.33
C MET A 198 1.65 -6.63 -8.95
N PHE A 199 2.77 -7.37 -8.84
CA PHE A 199 3.92 -7.09 -9.68
C PHE A 199 3.78 -7.77 -11.06
N PRO A 200 4.40 -7.24 -12.12
CA PRO A 200 4.35 -7.81 -13.46
C PRO A 200 5.16 -9.12 -13.52
N GLU A 201 4.82 -10.01 -14.46
CA GLU A 201 5.50 -11.30 -14.66
C GLU A 201 7.01 -11.13 -14.94
N GLU A 202 7.42 -9.99 -15.49
CA GLU A 202 8.84 -9.70 -15.79
C GLU A 202 9.71 -9.67 -14.53
N LEU A 203 9.16 -9.21 -13.37
CA LEU A 203 9.92 -9.18 -12.11
C LEU A 203 10.31 -10.58 -11.64
N PRO A 204 9.37 -11.51 -11.37
CA PRO A 204 9.75 -12.86 -10.96
C PRO A 204 10.49 -13.63 -12.06
N LYS A 205 10.23 -13.38 -13.34
CA LYS A 205 10.96 -13.99 -14.46
C LYS A 205 12.46 -13.69 -14.39
N ARG A 206 12.83 -12.44 -14.22
CA ARG A 206 14.24 -12.03 -14.07
C ARG A 206 14.87 -12.69 -12.85
N LEU A 207 14.26 -12.59 -11.68
CA LEU A 207 14.80 -13.13 -10.42
C LEU A 207 14.95 -14.67 -10.46
N ILE A 208 13.98 -15.38 -11.02
CA ILE A 208 14.04 -16.84 -11.19
C ILE A 208 15.21 -17.22 -12.11
N ARG A 209 15.34 -16.54 -13.25
CA ARG A 209 16.44 -16.76 -14.19
C ARG A 209 17.81 -16.44 -13.57
N MET A 210 17.92 -15.40 -12.77
CA MET A 210 19.16 -14.96 -12.11
C MET A 210 19.64 -15.94 -11.03
N TYR A 211 18.73 -16.56 -10.28
CA TYR A 211 19.08 -17.21 -9.02
C TYR A 211 18.69 -18.69 -8.91
N THR A 212 18.12 -19.28 -9.96
CA THR A 212 17.73 -20.71 -9.94
C THR A 212 18.20 -21.50 -11.16
N PHE A 213 18.32 -22.80 -10.98
CA PHE A 213 18.45 -23.78 -12.08
C PHE A 213 17.07 -24.34 -12.42
N VAL A 214 16.96 -24.94 -13.62
CA VAL A 214 15.77 -25.70 -14.02
C VAL A 214 15.52 -26.83 -13.01
N GLY A 215 14.26 -26.95 -12.53
CA GLY A 215 13.87 -27.93 -11.51
C GLY A 215 14.04 -27.46 -10.05
N ASP A 216 14.66 -26.29 -9.79
CA ASP A 216 14.72 -25.68 -8.46
C ASP A 216 13.32 -25.28 -7.96
N VAL A 217 13.17 -25.10 -6.64
CA VAL A 217 11.90 -24.75 -5.99
C VAL A 217 11.89 -23.27 -5.61
N VAL A 218 10.87 -22.55 -6.08
CA VAL A 218 10.63 -21.12 -5.78
C VAL A 218 9.50 -21.01 -4.76
N LEU A 219 9.67 -20.16 -3.73
CA LEU A 219 8.65 -19.86 -2.73
C LEU A 219 8.21 -18.41 -2.82
N ASP A 220 6.87 -18.18 -2.73
CA ASP A 220 6.27 -16.88 -2.47
C ASP A 220 5.41 -16.95 -1.21
N PRO A 221 5.84 -16.37 -0.07
CA PRO A 221 5.06 -16.35 1.17
C PRO A 221 3.82 -15.44 1.14
N PHE A 222 3.65 -14.60 0.11
CA PHE A 222 2.50 -13.71 -0.08
C PHE A 222 2.01 -13.81 -1.53
N LEU A 223 1.52 -14.98 -1.89
CA LEU A 223 1.26 -15.41 -3.27
C LEU A 223 0.30 -14.49 -4.04
N GLY A 224 -0.73 -13.96 -3.37
CA GLY A 224 -1.76 -13.13 -4.00
C GLY A 224 -2.41 -13.84 -5.20
N SER A 225 -2.24 -13.27 -6.38
CA SER A 225 -2.84 -13.80 -7.62
C SER A 225 -2.11 -14.99 -8.25
N GLY A 226 -0.97 -15.45 -7.71
CA GLY A 226 -0.23 -16.60 -8.24
C GLY A 226 0.80 -16.28 -9.34
N THR A 227 1.19 -15.02 -9.53
CA THR A 227 2.15 -14.62 -10.58
C THR A 227 3.48 -15.36 -10.46
N THR A 228 4.04 -15.46 -9.24
CA THR A 228 5.32 -16.15 -9.00
C THR A 228 5.25 -17.63 -9.37
N ILE A 229 4.18 -18.34 -8.99
CA ILE A 229 3.97 -19.75 -9.33
C ILE A 229 3.89 -19.93 -10.84
N LYS A 230 3.04 -19.14 -11.52
CA LYS A 230 2.89 -19.20 -12.98
C LYS A 230 4.23 -19.08 -13.68
N VAL A 231 4.99 -18.05 -13.36
CA VAL A 231 6.28 -17.78 -14.00
C VAL A 231 7.32 -18.87 -13.68
N ALA A 232 7.32 -19.42 -12.46
CA ALA A 232 8.22 -20.53 -12.11
C ALA A 232 7.92 -21.77 -12.96
N LEU A 233 6.66 -22.15 -13.13
CA LEU A 233 6.23 -23.27 -13.95
C LEU A 233 6.58 -23.06 -15.44
N ASP A 234 6.31 -21.87 -15.98
CA ASP A 234 6.63 -21.49 -17.36
C ASP A 234 8.14 -21.60 -17.65
N LEU A 235 8.97 -21.39 -16.63
CA LEU A 235 10.43 -21.51 -16.70
C LEU A 235 10.95 -22.92 -16.33
N ASN A 236 10.09 -23.92 -16.17
CA ASN A 236 10.43 -25.27 -15.73
C ASN A 236 11.08 -25.33 -14.33
N ARG A 237 10.60 -24.51 -13.40
CA ARG A 237 10.90 -24.57 -11.98
C ARG A 237 9.67 -25.10 -11.24
N ASN A 238 9.89 -25.61 -10.03
CA ASN A 238 8.81 -25.94 -9.11
C ASN A 238 8.46 -24.73 -8.26
N ALA A 239 7.26 -24.71 -7.68
CA ALA A 239 6.86 -23.57 -6.88
C ALA A 239 6.00 -23.94 -5.68
N VAL A 240 6.12 -23.14 -4.61
CA VAL A 240 5.24 -23.16 -3.45
C VAL A 240 4.79 -21.71 -3.16
N GLY A 241 3.52 -21.53 -2.79
CA GLY A 241 3.02 -20.22 -2.41
C GLY A 241 2.04 -20.29 -1.26
N TYR A 242 2.12 -19.30 -0.35
CA TYR A 242 1.14 -19.11 0.71
C TYR A 242 0.21 -17.96 0.39
N GLU A 243 -1.06 -18.14 0.70
CA GLU A 243 -2.10 -17.12 0.63
C GLU A 243 -3.03 -17.25 1.83
N ILE A 244 -3.23 -16.18 2.58
CA ILE A 244 -4.09 -16.21 3.77
C ILE A 244 -5.58 -16.11 3.39
N ASN A 245 -5.88 -15.43 2.28
CA ASN A 245 -7.25 -15.18 1.84
C ASN A 245 -7.70 -16.22 0.81
N GLU A 246 -8.57 -17.13 1.21
CA GLU A 246 -9.11 -18.16 0.32
C GLU A 246 -9.84 -17.60 -0.92
N ARG A 247 -10.36 -16.37 -0.85
CA ARG A 247 -11.01 -15.70 -2.00
C ARG A 247 -10.08 -15.53 -3.20
N PHE A 248 -8.77 -15.46 -2.98
CA PHE A 248 -7.79 -15.41 -4.07
C PHE A 248 -7.62 -16.73 -4.81
N LEU A 249 -8.12 -17.84 -4.24
CA LEU A 249 -7.96 -19.17 -4.86
C LEU A 249 -8.58 -19.24 -6.27
N GLY A 250 -9.73 -18.60 -6.49
CA GLY A 250 -10.35 -18.51 -7.83
C GLY A 250 -9.45 -17.81 -8.84
N VAL A 251 -8.82 -16.71 -8.42
CA VAL A 251 -7.89 -15.94 -9.25
C VAL A 251 -6.63 -16.73 -9.56
N VAL A 252 -6.08 -17.41 -8.56
CA VAL A 252 -4.91 -18.31 -8.72
C VAL A 252 -5.23 -19.43 -9.70
N LYS A 253 -6.39 -20.09 -9.55
CA LYS A 253 -6.85 -21.15 -10.47
C LYS A 253 -6.98 -20.63 -11.90
N ASN A 254 -7.62 -19.48 -12.10
CA ASN A 254 -7.76 -18.87 -13.43
C ASN A 254 -6.40 -18.52 -14.03
N LYS A 255 -5.50 -17.89 -13.27
CA LYS A 255 -4.15 -17.57 -13.73
C LYS A 255 -3.33 -18.81 -14.09
N LEU A 256 -3.46 -19.88 -13.33
CA LEU A 256 -2.84 -21.17 -13.60
C LEU A 256 -3.64 -22.01 -14.61
N ARG A 257 -4.76 -21.50 -15.14
CA ARG A 257 -5.65 -22.16 -16.11
C ARG A 257 -6.09 -23.58 -15.71
N LEU A 258 -6.28 -23.81 -14.41
CA LEU A 258 -6.64 -25.12 -13.87
C LEU A 258 -8.03 -25.59 -14.31
N GLU A 259 -8.97 -24.67 -14.53
CA GLU A 259 -10.36 -24.97 -14.92
C GLU A 259 -10.52 -25.30 -16.41
N GLN A 260 -9.54 -24.96 -17.23
CA GLN A 260 -9.61 -25.13 -18.68
C GLN A 260 -8.84 -26.34 -19.21
N ASN A 261 -8.19 -27.12 -18.34
CA ASN A 261 -7.31 -28.25 -18.70
C ASN A 261 -6.27 -27.90 -19.80
N LEU A 262 -5.96 -26.60 -19.98
CA LEU A 262 -5.11 -26.10 -21.07
C LEU A 262 -3.62 -26.05 -20.72
N LEU A 263 -3.26 -26.31 -19.46
CA LEU A 263 -1.86 -26.36 -19.05
C LEU A 263 -1.35 -27.80 -19.02
N ARG A 264 -0.12 -27.99 -19.55
CA ARG A 264 0.69 -29.22 -19.40
C ARG A 264 0.92 -29.66 -17.94
N PHE A 265 0.41 -28.90 -16.95
CA PHE A 265 0.75 -29.03 -15.53
C PHE A 265 -0.47 -29.20 -14.61
N SER A 266 -1.71 -29.30 -15.13
CA SER A 266 -2.92 -29.40 -14.31
C SER A 266 -2.85 -30.50 -13.25
N ASP A 267 -2.25 -31.65 -13.59
CA ASP A 267 -2.15 -32.81 -12.72
C ASP A 267 -1.10 -32.69 -11.62
N ASN A 268 -0.24 -31.68 -11.68
CA ASN A 268 0.90 -31.46 -10.77
C ASN A 268 0.73 -30.28 -9.83
N ILE A 269 -0.45 -29.67 -9.78
CA ILE A 269 -0.73 -28.54 -8.89
C ILE A 269 -1.58 -29.01 -7.73
N GLN A 270 -1.00 -28.96 -6.53
CA GLN A 270 -1.67 -29.31 -5.28
C GLN A 270 -2.15 -28.06 -4.55
N ILE A 271 -3.42 -28.05 -4.15
CA ILE A 271 -4.00 -27.03 -3.28
C ILE A 271 -4.21 -27.60 -1.90
N MET A 272 -3.61 -27.00 -0.90
CA MET A 272 -3.72 -27.39 0.51
C MET A 272 -4.42 -26.29 1.30
N ARG A 273 -5.29 -26.67 2.23
CA ARG A 273 -5.88 -25.76 3.21
C ARG A 273 -5.40 -26.14 4.59
N ARG A 274 -4.81 -25.19 5.30
CA ARG A 274 -4.45 -25.40 6.69
C ARG A 274 -5.72 -25.43 7.53
N LYS A 275 -5.91 -26.49 8.30
CA LYS A 275 -7.14 -26.72 9.09
C LYS A 275 -7.08 -26.10 10.51
N ALA A 276 -5.92 -25.82 11.05
CA ALA A 276 -5.74 -25.35 12.41
C ALA A 276 -5.15 -23.93 12.44
N SER A 277 -5.60 -23.13 13.41
CA SER A 277 -4.88 -21.92 13.83
C SER A 277 -3.48 -22.29 14.30
N ILE A 278 -2.51 -21.45 14.06
CA ILE A 278 -1.14 -21.66 14.50
C ILE A 278 -0.87 -20.70 15.64
N ASP A 279 -0.28 -21.21 16.71
CA ASP A 279 0.34 -20.37 17.72
C ASP A 279 1.53 -19.62 17.08
N ILE A 280 1.47 -18.31 17.12
CA ILE A 280 2.52 -17.45 16.61
C ILE A 280 3.45 -17.11 17.77
N ASP A 281 4.68 -17.58 17.67
CA ASP A 281 5.68 -17.39 18.72
C ASP A 281 5.94 -15.89 18.97
N GLU A 282 6.12 -15.53 20.23
CA GLU A 282 6.62 -14.20 20.58
C GLU A 282 8.05 -14.04 20.08
N ILE A 283 8.37 -12.83 19.62
CA ILE A 283 9.72 -12.48 19.14
C ILE A 283 10.28 -11.31 19.94
N GLY A 284 11.56 -11.39 20.25
CA GLY A 284 12.28 -10.30 20.94
C GLY A 284 12.73 -9.17 20.02
N TYR A 285 12.47 -9.25 18.70
CA TYR A 285 12.89 -8.21 17.78
C TYR A 285 12.16 -6.88 18.03
N VAL A 286 12.94 -5.80 18.07
CA VAL A 286 12.43 -4.44 18.17
C VAL A 286 12.76 -3.71 16.87
N PRO A 287 11.76 -3.20 16.12
CA PRO A 287 11.99 -2.45 14.89
C PRO A 287 12.95 -1.28 15.10
N ARG A 288 13.85 -1.06 14.13
CA ARG A 288 14.90 -0.03 14.19
C ARG A 288 14.38 1.33 13.74
N ILE A 289 13.42 1.35 12.82
CA ILE A 289 12.81 2.61 12.38
C ILE A 289 11.84 3.14 13.44
N LYS A 290 11.75 4.47 13.52
CA LYS A 290 10.85 5.14 14.44
C LYS A 290 9.40 4.79 14.10
N ASP A 291 8.60 4.44 15.11
CA ASP A 291 7.16 4.22 14.94
C ASP A 291 6.49 5.45 14.32
N ALA A 292 5.49 5.21 13.53
CA ALA A 292 4.77 6.27 12.84
C ALA A 292 3.95 7.13 13.79
N GLU A 293 3.42 6.57 14.87
CA GLU A 293 2.61 7.24 15.90
C GLU A 293 1.49 8.10 15.29
N PRO A 294 0.43 7.48 14.76
CA PRO A 294 -0.67 8.22 14.16
C PRO A 294 -1.41 9.04 15.22
N ARG A 295 -1.77 10.28 14.89
CA ARG A 295 -2.65 11.11 15.71
C ARG A 295 -4.12 10.75 15.53
N ILE A 296 -4.46 10.16 14.38
CA ILE A 296 -5.80 9.70 14.04
C ILE A 296 -5.72 8.24 13.65
N ASP A 297 -6.67 7.44 14.14
CA ASP A 297 -6.78 6.04 13.75
C ASP A 297 -6.95 5.92 12.22
N PRO A 298 -6.00 5.31 11.50
CA PRO A 298 -6.06 5.18 10.05
C PRO A 298 -7.29 4.40 9.56
N GLN A 299 -7.88 3.53 10.36
CA GLN A 299 -9.09 2.79 10.00
C GLN A 299 -10.33 3.70 9.89
N LYS A 300 -10.37 4.79 10.66
CA LYS A 300 -11.44 5.77 10.61
C LYS A 300 -11.42 6.61 9.33
N PHE A 301 -10.29 6.62 8.60
CA PHE A 301 -10.09 7.48 7.46
C PHE A 301 -9.60 6.72 6.22
N ASN A 302 -10.50 6.41 5.31
CA ASN A 302 -10.16 5.77 4.03
C ASN A 302 -9.84 6.84 2.97
N PHE A 303 -8.58 6.87 2.50
CA PHE A 303 -8.03 7.92 1.62
C PHE A 303 -8.37 7.81 0.12
N LYS A 304 -9.35 7.03 -0.28
CA LYS A 304 -9.78 7.08 -1.69
C LYS A 304 -10.30 8.49 -2.01
N ASN A 305 -9.70 9.15 -2.99
CA ASN A 305 -9.97 10.56 -3.34
C ASN A 305 -11.42 10.86 -3.70
N ASP A 306 -12.21 9.85 -4.02
CA ASP A 306 -13.62 9.95 -4.45
C ASP A 306 -14.60 9.39 -3.42
N ARG A 307 -14.15 9.15 -2.18
CA ARG A 307 -15.04 8.63 -1.15
C ARG A 307 -15.95 9.71 -0.62
N LEU A 308 -17.23 9.38 -0.60
CA LEU A 308 -18.27 10.13 0.09
C LEU A 308 -18.35 9.69 1.55
N TYR A 309 -18.47 10.67 2.44
CA TYR A 309 -18.71 10.47 3.87
C TYR A 309 -20.10 10.97 4.19
N ARG A 310 -20.85 10.29 5.04
CA ARG A 310 -22.14 10.77 5.51
C ARG A 310 -21.95 11.62 6.76
N VAL A 311 -22.54 12.81 6.77
CA VAL A 311 -22.64 13.64 7.97
C VAL A 311 -23.73 13.06 8.87
N VAL A 312 -23.35 12.65 10.08
CA VAL A 312 -24.28 12.00 11.03
C VAL A 312 -24.74 12.95 12.13
N ASP A 313 -23.99 14.02 12.39
CA ASP A 313 -24.31 14.99 13.41
C ASP A 313 -23.69 16.37 13.09
N ILE A 314 -24.30 17.45 13.66
CA ILE A 314 -23.77 18.81 13.66
C ILE A 314 -23.41 19.13 15.11
N ILE A 315 -22.12 19.20 15.41
CA ILE A 315 -21.64 19.40 16.78
C ILE A 315 -21.75 20.86 17.21
N ASP A 316 -21.34 21.76 16.31
CA ASP A 316 -21.45 23.19 16.47
C ASP A 316 -21.45 23.88 15.09
N GLU A 317 -21.48 25.23 15.07
CA GLU A 317 -21.50 26.04 13.84
C GLU A 317 -20.24 25.88 12.96
N TYR A 318 -19.18 25.26 13.49
CA TYR A 318 -17.90 25.03 12.81
C TYR A 318 -17.64 23.57 12.51
N THR A 319 -18.37 22.65 13.18
CA THR A 319 -17.94 21.24 13.29
C THR A 319 -19.07 20.28 12.94
N ILE A 320 -18.82 19.43 11.98
CA ILE A 320 -19.69 18.30 11.62
C ILE A 320 -19.06 16.97 12.03
N LYS A 321 -19.88 15.97 12.37
CA LYS A 321 -19.44 14.59 12.66
C LYS A 321 -19.75 13.67 11.48
N LEU A 322 -18.77 12.88 11.09
CA LEU A 322 -18.91 11.90 10.01
C LEU A 322 -19.31 10.52 10.56
N ASN A 323 -19.82 9.67 9.66
CA ASN A 323 -20.13 8.26 9.95
C ASN A 323 -18.91 7.42 10.34
N THR A 324 -17.70 7.93 10.18
CA THR A 324 -16.44 7.34 10.65
C THR A 324 -16.11 7.70 12.10
N GLY A 325 -16.89 8.60 12.73
CA GLY A 325 -16.63 9.16 14.05
C GLY A 325 -15.71 10.38 14.06
N LEU A 326 -15.10 10.75 12.92
CA LEU A 326 -14.26 11.94 12.80
C LEU A 326 -15.09 13.22 12.88
N LEU A 327 -14.51 14.22 13.54
CA LEU A 327 -15.02 15.59 13.60
C LEU A 327 -14.31 16.43 12.55
N ILE A 328 -15.10 17.16 11.74
CA ILE A 328 -14.56 17.99 10.67
C ILE A 328 -14.91 19.44 10.95
N LYS A 329 -13.89 20.28 11.19
CA LYS A 329 -14.03 21.73 11.26
C LYS A 329 -13.83 22.35 9.88
N PHE A 330 -14.65 23.37 9.57
CA PHE A 330 -14.54 24.07 8.28
C PHE A 330 -13.27 24.90 8.22
N LEU A 331 -12.36 24.56 7.32
CA LEU A 331 -11.09 25.25 7.13
C LEU A 331 -11.30 26.63 6.47
N GLY A 332 -10.67 27.67 7.02
CA GLY A 332 -10.59 29.00 6.44
C GLY A 332 -11.85 29.86 6.59
N VAL A 333 -12.80 29.48 7.46
CA VAL A 333 -14.01 30.22 7.73
C VAL A 333 -14.10 30.64 9.20
N LYS A 334 -14.57 31.87 9.44
CA LYS A 334 -14.90 32.39 10.76
C LYS A 334 -16.38 32.74 10.78
N ILE A 335 -17.18 31.97 11.51
CA ILE A 335 -18.63 32.15 11.59
C ILE A 335 -18.92 33.49 12.29
N THR A 336 -19.86 34.26 11.73
CA THR A 336 -20.28 35.56 12.25
C THR A 336 -21.76 35.59 12.61
N LYS A 337 -22.55 34.71 12.03
CA LYS A 337 -23.96 34.51 12.30
C LYS A 337 -24.20 33.07 12.69
N ARG A 338 -24.18 32.81 14.00
CA ARG A 338 -24.20 31.47 14.56
C ARG A 338 -25.48 30.70 14.23
N GLU A 339 -26.61 31.35 14.48
CA GLU A 339 -27.94 30.75 14.32
C GLU A 339 -28.20 30.38 12.84
N ASP A 340 -27.97 31.35 11.93
CA ASP A 340 -28.14 31.14 10.48
C ASP A 340 -27.23 29.98 9.97
N ALA A 341 -26.01 29.91 10.50
CA ALA A 341 -25.07 28.84 10.11
C ALA A 341 -25.53 27.47 10.61
N LEU A 342 -25.98 27.38 11.87
CA LEU A 342 -26.49 26.12 12.43
C LEU A 342 -27.75 25.65 11.69
N GLU A 343 -28.72 26.56 11.41
CA GLU A 343 -29.90 26.23 10.64
C GLU A 343 -29.54 25.68 9.24
N TYR A 344 -28.64 26.39 8.54
CA TYR A 344 -28.12 25.92 7.24
C TYR A 344 -27.48 24.53 7.33
N LEU A 345 -26.63 24.28 8.33
CA LEU A 345 -25.96 22.99 8.49
C LEU A 345 -26.94 21.85 8.81
N GLN A 346 -27.95 22.13 9.64
CA GLN A 346 -29.00 21.16 9.98
C GLN A 346 -29.88 20.82 8.77
N GLU A 347 -30.31 21.82 8.00
CA GLU A 347 -31.21 21.64 6.88
C GLU A 347 -30.51 21.02 5.65
N TYR A 348 -29.31 21.51 5.31
CA TYR A 348 -28.66 21.19 4.02
C TYR A 348 -27.47 20.25 4.11
N ILE A 349 -26.89 20.04 5.31
CA ILE A 349 -25.65 19.25 5.47
C ILE A 349 -25.87 17.98 6.30
N LEU A 350 -26.71 18.03 7.32
CA LEU A 350 -27.03 16.87 8.15
C LEU A 350 -27.61 15.73 7.29
N LYS A 351 -27.13 14.49 7.51
CA LYS A 351 -27.49 13.27 6.77
C LYS A 351 -27.11 13.25 5.28
N LYS A 352 -26.43 14.29 4.78
CA LYS A 352 -25.94 14.33 3.39
C LYS A 352 -24.58 13.65 3.24
N GLU A 353 -24.28 13.31 1.99
CA GLU A 353 -22.95 12.79 1.60
C GLU A 353 -22.06 13.96 1.17
N VAL A 354 -20.82 13.96 1.70
CA VAL A 354 -19.83 15.02 1.48
C VAL A 354 -18.50 14.46 1.03
N TYR A 355 -17.81 15.20 0.16
CA TYR A 355 -16.38 15.04 -0.13
C TYR A 355 -15.58 15.97 0.76
N LEU A 356 -14.39 15.50 1.17
CA LEU A 356 -13.44 16.29 1.95
C LEU A 356 -12.20 16.59 1.12
N ARG A 357 -11.69 17.82 1.26
CA ARG A 357 -10.38 18.23 0.76
C ARG A 357 -9.59 18.83 1.91
N PHE A 358 -8.32 18.45 1.99
CA PHE A 358 -7.46 18.83 3.09
C PHE A 358 -6.33 19.74 2.62
N ASP A 359 -5.76 20.46 3.57
CA ASP A 359 -4.61 21.31 3.39
C ASP A 359 -3.51 20.90 4.38
N ASN A 360 -2.30 21.44 4.23
CA ASN A 360 -1.24 21.21 5.20
C ASN A 360 -1.65 21.74 6.59
N GLY A 361 -1.42 20.93 7.64
CA GLY A 361 -1.81 21.29 9.00
C GLY A 361 -3.30 21.08 9.34
N SER A 362 -4.01 20.24 8.57
CA SER A 362 -5.44 19.96 8.79
C SER A 362 -5.77 19.19 10.07
N VAL A 363 -4.79 18.61 10.75
CA VAL A 363 -4.99 17.84 12.00
C VAL A 363 -4.97 18.78 13.20
N LEU A 364 -6.03 18.80 14.01
CA LEU A 364 -6.11 19.54 15.27
C LEU A 364 -5.81 18.66 16.48
N ASP A 365 -6.45 17.50 16.56
CA ASP A 365 -6.30 16.53 17.64
C ASP A 365 -6.55 15.10 17.12
N GLU A 366 -6.63 14.11 18.02
CA GLU A 366 -6.77 12.68 17.70
C GLU A 366 -7.99 12.33 16.84
N ASN A 367 -9.06 13.13 16.88
CA ASN A 367 -10.30 12.86 16.16
C ASN A 367 -10.82 14.05 15.35
N THR A 368 -10.16 15.21 15.40
CA THR A 368 -10.63 16.45 14.78
C THR A 368 -9.73 16.93 13.66
N LEU A 369 -10.32 17.13 12.49
CA LEU A 369 -9.64 17.61 11.28
C LEU A 369 -10.23 18.93 10.80
N LYS A 370 -9.40 19.79 10.21
CA LYS A 370 -9.86 20.92 9.39
C LYS A 370 -9.94 20.51 7.92
N ALA A 371 -11.07 20.79 7.27
CA ALA A 371 -11.25 20.45 5.87
C ALA A 371 -12.09 21.47 5.09
N TYR A 372 -11.93 21.40 3.77
CA TYR A 372 -12.88 21.94 2.83
C TYR A 372 -13.94 20.89 2.55
N VAL A 373 -15.20 21.22 2.80
CA VAL A 373 -16.34 20.33 2.67
C VAL A 373 -17.11 20.63 1.39
N TYR A 374 -17.38 19.61 0.60
CA TYR A 374 -18.16 19.69 -0.63
C TYR A 374 -19.31 18.69 -0.57
N LEU A 375 -20.53 19.13 -0.86
CA LEU A 375 -21.65 18.22 -1.07
C LEU A 375 -21.44 17.35 -2.33
N LYS A 376 -22.16 16.25 -2.44
CA LYS A 376 -22.13 15.34 -3.61
C LYS A 376 -22.41 16.06 -4.94
N ASN A 377 -23.27 17.08 -4.93
CA ASN A 377 -23.56 17.96 -6.07
C ASN A 377 -22.50 19.05 -6.32
N LYS A 378 -21.32 18.93 -5.70
CA LYS A 378 -20.16 19.85 -5.82
C LYS A 378 -20.33 21.23 -5.20
N ILE A 379 -21.37 21.48 -4.41
CA ILE A 379 -21.48 22.71 -3.63
C ILE A 379 -20.34 22.78 -2.61
N PHE A 380 -19.55 23.85 -2.68
CA PHE A 380 -18.45 24.10 -1.76
C PHE A 380 -18.96 24.79 -0.50
N VAL A 381 -19.21 24.05 0.57
CA VAL A 381 -19.87 24.52 1.80
C VAL A 381 -19.12 25.69 2.43
N ASN A 382 -17.78 25.61 2.60
CA ASN A 382 -16.98 26.69 3.19
C ASN A 382 -17.16 28.02 2.42
N ALA A 383 -17.13 27.95 1.08
CA ALA A 383 -17.32 29.13 0.24
C ALA A 383 -18.77 29.66 0.29
N TYR A 384 -19.75 28.77 0.42
CA TYR A 384 -21.15 29.15 0.56
C TYR A 384 -21.41 29.92 1.84
N LEU A 385 -20.91 29.46 2.98
CA LEU A 385 -21.01 30.16 4.27
C LEU A 385 -20.48 31.61 4.21
N ILE A 386 -19.39 31.83 3.45
CA ILE A 386 -18.86 33.21 3.25
C ILE A 386 -19.74 34.02 2.31
N LYS A 387 -20.18 33.44 1.18
CA LYS A 387 -21.01 34.11 0.19
C LYS A 387 -22.38 34.56 0.78
N SER A 388 -22.98 33.67 1.56
CA SER A 388 -24.28 33.94 2.21
C SER A 388 -24.20 34.94 3.40
N GLY A 389 -22.98 35.24 3.86
CA GLY A 389 -22.75 36.15 4.97
C GLY A 389 -22.85 35.53 6.36
N MET A 390 -22.99 34.24 6.44
CA MET A 390 -22.94 33.48 7.69
C MET A 390 -21.52 33.45 8.28
N ALA A 391 -20.50 33.58 7.42
CA ALA A 391 -19.10 33.59 7.80
C ALA A 391 -18.29 34.67 7.09
N LYS A 392 -17.07 34.93 7.61
CA LYS A 392 -15.99 35.70 6.99
C LYS A 392 -14.80 34.77 6.69
N ALA A 393 -13.92 35.22 5.78
CA ALA A 393 -12.66 34.56 5.57
C ALA A 393 -11.77 34.63 6.82
N ASP A 394 -11.24 33.49 7.28
CA ASP A 394 -10.26 33.51 8.36
C ASP A 394 -8.95 34.13 7.86
N ARG A 395 -8.47 35.18 8.53
CA ARG A 395 -7.24 35.89 8.17
C ARG A 395 -6.06 35.48 9.01
N THR A 396 -6.27 34.73 10.08
CA THR A 396 -5.24 34.33 11.04
C THR A 396 -4.46 33.11 10.61
N GLU A 397 -5.09 32.21 9.84
CA GLU A 397 -4.49 30.97 9.39
C GLU A 397 -3.97 31.05 7.93
N VAL A 398 -3.01 30.18 7.60
CA VAL A 398 -2.55 29.99 6.23
C VAL A 398 -3.29 28.80 5.64
N TYR A 399 -3.98 28.98 4.52
CA TYR A 399 -4.72 27.93 3.80
C TYR A 399 -4.84 28.26 2.32
N LYS A 400 -4.99 27.21 1.49
CA LYS A 400 -4.95 27.28 0.03
C LYS A 400 -5.92 28.27 -0.59
N TYR A 401 -7.15 28.36 -0.07
CA TYR A 401 -8.20 29.21 -0.66
C TYR A 401 -8.32 30.60 0.00
N LYS A 402 -7.30 31.05 0.77
CA LYS A 402 -7.35 32.34 1.50
C LYS A 402 -7.68 33.53 0.60
N THR A 403 -6.97 33.71 -0.49
CA THR A 403 -7.20 34.79 -1.45
C THR A 403 -8.60 34.71 -2.06
N LYS A 404 -9.05 33.49 -2.41
CA LYS A 404 -10.39 33.26 -2.95
C LYS A 404 -11.48 33.65 -1.94
N PHE A 405 -11.33 33.25 -0.69
CA PHE A 405 -12.33 33.51 0.37
C PHE A 405 -12.41 34.99 0.70
N ILE A 406 -11.28 35.70 0.81
CA ILE A 406 -11.24 37.17 0.96
C ILE A 406 -11.91 37.86 -0.23
N GLY A 407 -11.69 37.39 -1.46
CA GLY A 407 -12.34 37.90 -2.66
C GLY A 407 -13.87 37.70 -2.66
N LEU A 408 -14.35 36.55 -2.14
CA LEU A 408 -15.79 36.30 -1.99
C LEU A 408 -16.43 37.23 -0.96
N GLU A 409 -15.77 37.47 0.16
CA GLU A 409 -16.22 38.42 1.20
C GLU A 409 -16.32 39.84 0.66
N LYS A 410 -15.31 40.33 -0.08
CA LYS A 410 -15.33 41.67 -0.70
C LYS A 410 -16.48 41.83 -1.68
N ARG A 411 -16.67 40.90 -2.62
CA ARG A 411 -17.77 40.97 -3.62
C ARG A 411 -19.15 41.05 -2.99
N ARG A 412 -19.37 40.35 -1.88
CA ARG A 412 -20.61 40.43 -1.14
C ARG A 412 -20.83 41.84 -0.57
N ASN A 413 -19.79 42.44 0.03
CA ASN A 413 -19.86 43.75 0.65
C ASN A 413 -20.06 44.89 -0.38
N ASP A 414 -19.56 44.69 -1.62
CA ASP A 414 -19.69 45.65 -2.74
C ASP A 414 -21.05 45.58 -3.45
N GLY A 415 -22.03 44.85 -2.91
CA GLY A 415 -23.39 44.77 -3.48
C GLY A 415 -23.48 44.02 -4.82
N LYS A 416 -22.38 43.38 -5.30
CA LYS A 416 -22.35 42.57 -6.51
C LYS A 416 -22.63 41.07 -6.20
N GLY A 417 -23.57 40.82 -5.29
CA GLY A 417 -24.08 39.47 -5.01
C GLY A 417 -24.99 39.02 -6.15
N MET A 418 -24.59 38.00 -6.89
CA MET A 418 -25.49 37.32 -7.83
C MET A 418 -26.67 36.70 -7.07
N ASP A 419 -27.87 36.86 -7.61
CA ASP A 419 -29.09 36.18 -7.20
C ASP A 419 -28.84 34.68 -7.00
N ILE A 420 -29.08 34.23 -5.80
CA ILE A 420 -29.06 32.82 -5.46
C ILE A 420 -30.38 32.23 -5.97
N LYS A 421 -30.38 31.72 -7.23
CA LYS A 421 -31.46 30.85 -7.65
C LYS A 421 -31.41 29.57 -6.80
N HIS A 422 -32.38 29.40 -5.94
CA HIS A 422 -32.71 28.13 -5.32
C HIS A 422 -33.02 27.13 -6.43
N GLY A 423 -32.07 26.27 -6.76
CA GLY A 423 -32.29 25.16 -7.65
C GLY A 423 -33.14 24.10 -6.94
N ASN A 424 -34.45 24.23 -7.01
CA ASN A 424 -35.36 23.11 -6.89
C ASN A 424 -35.21 22.24 -8.14
N LYS A 425 -34.58 21.05 -7.98
CA LYS A 425 -35.02 19.78 -8.56
C LYS A 425 -34.07 18.68 -8.11
#